data_db9462ccdd5a7ee72145ab01222da9ef
#
_entry.id   db9462ccdd5a7ee72145ab01222da9ef
#
_cell.length_a   1.000
_cell.length_b   1.000
_cell.length_c   1.000
_cell.angle_alpha   90.00
_cell.angle_beta   90.00
_cell.angle_gamma   90.00
#
_symmetry.space_group_name_H-M   'P 1'
#
loop_
_entity.id
_entity.type
_entity.pdbx_description
1 polymer ?
#
loop_
_entity_poly.entity_id
_entity_poly.type
_entity_poly.pdbx_seq_one_letter_code
_entity_poly.pdbx_strand_id
1 'polypeptide(L)'
;TAVPRRLFLSSSPVKSSVAVLQALGRFLLPSCGDIIKALSHLDCELSYEQHPLEEYDYRVDNLAVDLRDGVRLTRVVEMLLYPSTSSGGLSNGSFPLSSHLKFPCRSRTVKLFNIKIALDALASAPGTRKLAKDIRAEDIVDGHREKTIALLWKLVSTWGLAGLVDWTEVKKEIERLRQKAALHAGHGDAEDNIWHDMCINGNDESDEPTLLLQQWASTLAHLKGVPLDNLSTSFSDGKIYESIVDEYEGYIVDRPESYSKTASLESRLRALGCSAQFGEFTK
;
A
#
# COMPACT_ATOMS: atom_id res chain seq x y z
N THR A 1 -14.64 -0.76 -10.50
CA THR A 1 -14.98 -0.35 -9.12
C THR A 1 -15.84 0.88 -9.22
N ALA A 2 -17.14 0.75 -8.85
CA ALA A 2 -18.07 1.87 -8.87
C ALA A 2 -17.59 2.94 -7.87
N VAL A 3 -17.24 4.11 -8.40
CA VAL A 3 -16.95 5.29 -7.57
C VAL A 3 -18.26 5.61 -6.82
N PRO A 4 -18.24 5.76 -5.49
CA PRO A 4 -19.44 6.14 -4.75
C PRO A 4 -19.98 7.43 -5.33
N ARG A 5 -21.24 7.42 -5.77
CA ARG A 5 -21.89 8.60 -6.35
C ARG A 5 -22.14 9.61 -5.22
N ARG A 6 -21.35 10.67 -5.21
CA ARG A 6 -21.62 11.84 -4.38
C ARG A 6 -22.88 12.52 -4.93
N LEU A 7 -23.95 12.53 -4.16
CA LEU A 7 -25.20 13.19 -4.56
C LEU A 7 -25.16 14.69 -4.29
N PHE A 8 -24.43 15.10 -3.27
CA PHE A 8 -24.35 16.51 -2.86
C PHE A 8 -22.96 17.09 -3.12
N LEU A 9 -22.93 18.34 -3.52
CA LEU A 9 -21.67 19.09 -3.63
C LEU A 9 -21.03 19.28 -2.26
N SER A 10 -19.70 19.35 -2.21
CA SER A 10 -18.95 19.60 -0.97
C SER A 10 -19.32 20.94 -0.32
N SER A 11 -19.66 21.94 -1.12
CA SER A 11 -20.12 23.26 -0.67
C SER A 11 -21.57 23.30 -0.19
N SER A 12 -22.37 22.26 -0.47
CA SER A 12 -23.79 22.24 -0.07
C SER A 12 -23.93 22.05 1.44
N PRO A 13 -24.75 22.85 2.14
CA PRO A 13 -25.08 22.62 3.53
C PRO A 13 -26.02 21.41 3.73
N VAL A 14 -26.68 20.97 2.65
CA VAL A 14 -27.61 19.85 2.65
C VAL A 14 -26.89 18.61 2.23
N LYS A 15 -26.89 17.55 3.07
CA LYS A 15 -26.11 16.32 2.88
C LYS A 15 -26.94 15.05 3.01
N SER A 16 -28.27 15.17 3.20
CA SER A 16 -29.15 14.00 3.33
C SER A 16 -30.47 14.17 2.58
N SER A 17 -31.09 13.06 2.20
CA SER A 17 -32.42 13.06 1.58
C SER A 17 -33.45 13.71 2.44
N VAL A 18 -33.39 13.50 3.76
CA VAL A 18 -34.25 14.15 4.75
C VAL A 18 -34.10 15.66 4.70
N ALA A 19 -32.86 16.18 4.73
CA ALA A 19 -32.57 17.59 4.69
C ALA A 19 -33.03 18.26 3.38
N VAL A 20 -32.92 17.58 2.24
CA VAL A 20 -33.46 18.05 0.94
C VAL A 20 -34.96 18.23 1.02
N LEU A 21 -35.68 17.21 1.46
CA LEU A 21 -37.14 17.27 1.53
C LEU A 21 -37.65 18.30 2.57
N GLN A 22 -36.95 18.41 3.68
CA GLN A 22 -37.26 19.49 4.64
C GLN A 22 -37.06 20.89 4.03
N ALA A 23 -35.98 21.10 3.27
CA ALA A 23 -35.73 22.36 2.58
C ALA A 23 -36.79 22.63 1.51
N LEU A 24 -37.12 21.64 0.69
CA LEU A 24 -38.18 21.74 -0.31
C LEU A 24 -39.55 22.02 0.31
N GLY A 25 -39.89 21.30 1.38
CA GLY A 25 -41.13 21.50 2.12
C GLY A 25 -41.30 22.91 2.64
N ARG A 26 -40.25 23.46 3.25
CA ARG A 26 -40.28 24.87 3.74
C ARG A 26 -40.41 25.87 2.60
N PHE A 27 -39.84 25.59 1.43
CA PHE A 27 -39.81 26.52 0.30
C PHE A 27 -41.07 26.44 -0.55
N LEU A 28 -41.56 25.24 -0.85
CA LEU A 28 -42.62 25.02 -1.82
C LEU A 28 -44.00 24.73 -1.18
N LEU A 29 -43.99 24.17 0.02
CA LEU A 29 -45.21 23.68 0.68
C LEU A 29 -45.27 24.10 2.18
N PRO A 30 -45.23 25.40 2.48
CA PRO A 30 -45.19 25.88 3.86
C PRO A 30 -46.42 25.47 4.68
N SER A 31 -47.55 25.15 4.01
CA SER A 31 -48.81 24.75 4.64
C SER A 31 -48.94 23.22 4.88
N CYS A 32 -48.05 22.40 4.36
CA CYS A 32 -48.19 20.93 4.43
C CYS A 32 -47.71 20.28 5.73
N GLY A 33 -47.26 21.07 6.69
CA GLY A 33 -46.72 20.49 7.94
C GLY A 33 -45.42 19.69 7.74
N ASP A 34 -45.26 18.61 8.50
CA ASP A 34 -44.05 17.81 8.44
C ASP A 34 -44.13 16.73 7.32
N ILE A 35 -43.49 17.06 6.18
CA ILE A 35 -43.43 16.18 5.00
C ILE A 35 -42.78 14.84 5.33
N ILE A 36 -41.80 14.82 6.21
CA ILE A 36 -41.08 13.56 6.56
C ILE A 36 -42.04 12.59 7.25
N LYS A 37 -42.89 13.10 8.17
CA LYS A 37 -43.93 12.27 8.80
C LYS A 37 -44.95 11.77 7.80
N ALA A 38 -45.36 12.60 6.87
CA ALA A 38 -46.29 12.21 5.84
C ALA A 38 -45.74 11.07 4.96
N LEU A 39 -44.45 11.13 4.58
CA LEU A 39 -43.78 10.11 3.81
C LEU A 39 -43.55 8.80 4.60
N SER A 40 -43.27 8.88 5.89
CA SER A 40 -43.13 7.69 6.73
C SER A 40 -44.44 6.90 6.87
N HIS A 41 -45.60 7.58 6.82
CA HIS A 41 -46.92 6.92 6.76
C HIS A 41 -47.20 6.21 5.42
N LEU A 42 -46.41 6.51 4.39
CA LEU A 42 -46.49 5.86 3.08
C LEU A 42 -45.37 4.81 2.87
N ASP A 43 -44.76 4.35 3.95
CA ASP A 43 -43.61 3.40 3.95
C ASP A 43 -42.45 3.88 3.08
N CYS A 44 -42.30 5.19 2.89
CA CYS A 44 -41.21 5.80 2.15
C CYS A 44 -40.10 6.21 3.13
N GLU A 45 -39.11 5.31 3.30
CA GLU A 45 -37.95 5.57 4.15
C GLU A 45 -36.85 6.32 3.39
N LEU A 46 -36.39 7.42 3.95
CA LEU A 46 -35.29 8.23 3.43
C LEU A 46 -34.02 7.92 4.22
N SER A 47 -33.18 7.09 3.66
CA SER A 47 -32.00 6.56 4.36
C SER A 47 -30.67 7.16 3.89
N TYR A 48 -30.65 7.93 2.78
CA TYR A 48 -29.38 8.42 2.26
C TYR A 48 -28.87 9.64 3.04
N GLU A 49 -27.67 9.49 3.58
CA GLU A 49 -26.88 10.57 4.19
C GLU A 49 -25.45 10.51 3.64
N GLN A 50 -24.97 11.61 3.06
CA GLN A 50 -23.61 11.71 2.53
C GLN A 50 -22.64 11.92 3.67
N HIS A 51 -21.82 10.90 3.92
CA HIS A 51 -20.83 10.94 4.98
C HIS A 51 -19.68 11.90 4.64
N PRO A 52 -19.17 12.70 5.59
CA PRO A 52 -18.08 13.65 5.34
C PRO A 52 -16.81 13.00 4.74
N LEU A 53 -16.55 11.73 5.02
CA LEU A 53 -15.43 10.99 4.47
C LEU A 53 -15.58 10.64 2.99
N GLU A 54 -16.79 10.69 2.42
CA GLU A 54 -17.01 10.56 0.97
C GLU A 54 -16.48 11.77 0.20
N GLU A 55 -16.40 12.92 0.86
CA GLU A 55 -15.87 14.16 0.30
C GLU A 55 -14.36 14.33 0.54
N TYR A 56 -13.78 13.44 1.33
CA TYR A 56 -12.36 13.49 1.68
C TYR A 56 -11.49 13.13 0.47
N ASP A 57 -10.45 13.92 0.24
CA ASP A 57 -9.45 13.62 -0.80
C ASP A 57 -8.44 12.59 -0.30
N TYR A 58 -8.56 11.35 -0.78
CA TYR A 58 -7.69 10.23 -0.43
C TYR A 58 -6.36 10.23 -1.20
N ARG A 59 -6.16 11.16 -2.13
CA ARG A 59 -4.89 11.25 -2.86
C ARG A 59 -3.74 11.53 -1.89
N VAL A 60 -2.63 10.86 -2.10
CA VAL A 60 -1.40 11.05 -1.34
C VAL A 60 -0.39 11.74 -2.24
N ASP A 61 -0.07 12.99 -1.94
CA ASP A 61 0.96 13.77 -2.62
C ASP A 61 2.25 13.79 -1.78
N ASN A 62 2.13 13.83 -0.47
CA ASN A 62 3.26 13.85 0.46
C ASN A 62 3.03 12.87 1.62
N LEU A 63 3.68 11.72 1.53
CA LEU A 63 3.57 10.65 2.52
C LEU A 63 3.87 11.11 3.97
N ALA A 64 4.80 12.05 4.14
CA ALA A 64 5.19 12.54 5.47
C ALA A 64 4.13 13.42 6.13
N VAL A 65 3.21 14.00 5.35
CA VAL A 65 2.19 14.93 5.85
C VAL A 65 0.78 14.32 5.79
N ASP A 66 0.46 13.66 4.67
CA ASP A 66 -0.90 13.26 4.35
C ASP A 66 -1.43 12.09 5.18
N LEU A 67 -0.55 11.31 5.80
CA LEU A 67 -0.94 10.23 6.71
C LEU A 67 -1.16 10.70 8.15
N ARG A 68 -0.75 11.93 8.50
CA ARG A 68 -0.75 12.45 9.88
C ARG A 68 -2.14 12.68 10.45
N ASP A 69 -3.17 12.79 9.64
CA ASP A 69 -4.57 12.95 10.08
C ASP A 69 -5.23 11.65 10.50
N GLY A 70 -4.63 10.50 10.11
CA GLY A 70 -5.10 9.15 10.40
C GLY A 70 -6.23 8.66 9.50
N VAL A 71 -6.85 9.50 8.68
CA VAL A 71 -7.99 9.10 7.83
C VAL A 71 -7.54 8.12 6.74
N ARG A 72 -6.50 8.51 5.98
CA ARG A 72 -5.95 7.65 4.91
C ARG A 72 -5.42 6.34 5.47
N LEU A 73 -4.66 6.41 6.56
CA LEU A 73 -4.08 5.22 7.19
C LEU A 73 -5.18 4.26 7.67
N THR A 74 -6.19 4.78 8.38
CA THR A 74 -7.31 3.95 8.86
C THR A 74 -8.05 3.31 7.69
N ARG A 75 -8.26 4.06 6.59
CA ARG A 75 -8.94 3.52 5.41
C ARG A 75 -8.13 2.41 4.74
N VAL A 76 -6.82 2.56 4.62
CA VAL A 76 -5.93 1.51 4.10
C VAL A 76 -6.00 0.26 4.98
N VAL A 77 -5.85 0.41 6.29
CA VAL A 77 -5.93 -0.71 7.24
C VAL A 77 -7.29 -1.41 7.16
N GLU A 78 -8.38 -0.65 7.07
CA GLU A 78 -9.73 -1.18 6.92
C GLU A 78 -9.88 -2.03 5.64
N MET A 79 -9.40 -1.53 4.50
CA MET A 79 -9.42 -2.26 3.23
C MET A 79 -8.60 -3.55 3.27
N LEU A 80 -7.49 -3.55 4.00
CA LEU A 80 -6.61 -4.71 4.14
C LEU A 80 -7.19 -5.76 5.09
N LEU A 81 -7.78 -5.34 6.21
CA LEU A 81 -8.34 -6.26 7.21
C LEU A 81 -9.74 -6.76 6.84
N TYR A 82 -10.55 -5.93 6.15
CA TYR A 82 -11.95 -6.20 5.84
C TYR A 82 -12.26 -6.02 4.35
N PRO A 83 -11.63 -6.78 3.43
CA PRO A 83 -11.78 -6.59 2.00
C PRO A 83 -13.22 -6.77 1.50
N SER A 84 -14.01 -7.65 2.14
CA SER A 84 -15.40 -7.93 1.75
C SER A 84 -16.36 -6.76 2.05
N THR A 85 -16.07 -5.94 3.05
CA THR A 85 -16.91 -4.79 3.42
C THR A 85 -16.57 -3.54 2.61
N SER A 86 -15.40 -3.53 1.96
CA SER A 86 -14.87 -2.36 1.25
C SER A 86 -15.52 -2.10 -0.11
N SER A 87 -16.34 -3.03 -0.61
CA SER A 87 -16.97 -2.95 -1.96
C SER A 87 -18.19 -2.03 -2.03
N GLY A 88 -18.76 -1.64 -0.88
CA GLY A 88 -19.89 -0.70 -0.78
C GLY A 88 -19.41 0.73 -0.54
N GLY A 89 -20.22 1.73 -0.95
CA GLY A 89 -19.99 3.11 -0.57
C GLY A 89 -20.14 3.31 0.95
N LEU A 90 -19.57 4.41 1.48
CA LEU A 90 -19.63 4.75 2.92
C LEU A 90 -21.05 4.84 3.50
N SER A 91 -22.04 5.07 2.63
CA SER A 91 -23.46 5.21 3.00
C SER A 91 -24.20 3.87 3.18
N ASN A 92 -23.72 2.76 2.60
CA ASN A 92 -24.44 1.48 2.60
C ASN A 92 -23.64 0.29 3.14
N GLY A 93 -22.38 0.47 3.54
CA GLY A 93 -21.50 -0.58 4.04
C GLY A 93 -21.19 -0.41 5.53
N SER A 94 -21.11 -1.51 6.25
CA SER A 94 -20.53 -1.51 7.58
C SER A 94 -19.03 -1.27 7.44
N PHE A 95 -18.58 -0.03 7.70
CA PHE A 95 -17.15 0.31 7.77
C PHE A 95 -16.72 0.28 9.23
N PRO A 96 -16.17 -0.84 9.68
CA PRO A 96 -15.94 -1.06 11.11
C PRO A 96 -14.93 -0.07 11.70
N LEU A 97 -14.03 0.49 10.90
CA LEU A 97 -13.01 1.45 11.36
C LEU A 97 -13.35 2.88 10.97
N SER A 98 -13.68 3.12 9.71
CA SER A 98 -13.94 4.47 9.19
C SER A 98 -15.15 5.14 9.85
N SER A 99 -16.15 4.36 10.28
CA SER A 99 -17.31 4.89 11.03
C SER A 99 -16.96 5.52 12.37
N HIS A 100 -15.82 5.17 12.94
CA HIS A 100 -15.33 5.71 14.22
C HIS A 100 -14.42 6.92 14.06
N LEU A 101 -14.03 7.26 12.82
CA LEU A 101 -13.15 8.39 12.56
C LEU A 101 -13.82 9.72 12.94
N LYS A 102 -13.04 10.59 13.55
CA LYS A 102 -13.44 11.96 13.86
C LYS A 102 -12.99 12.89 12.74
N PHE A 103 -13.94 13.59 12.15
CA PHE A 103 -13.71 14.54 11.08
C PHE A 103 -14.50 15.86 11.37
N PRO A 104 -13.95 17.04 11.09
CA PRO A 104 -12.64 17.35 10.47
C PRO A 104 -11.45 17.22 11.42
N CYS A 105 -10.29 16.78 10.88
CA CYS A 105 -9.07 16.46 11.64
C CYS A 105 -8.22 17.71 11.95
N ARG A 106 -8.78 18.69 12.64
CA ARG A 106 -8.09 19.98 12.90
C ARG A 106 -7.13 19.93 14.07
N SER A 107 -7.47 19.20 15.14
CA SER A 107 -6.66 19.16 16.36
C SER A 107 -5.73 17.94 16.39
N ARG A 108 -4.58 18.07 17.09
CA ARG A 108 -3.65 16.96 17.34
C ARG A 108 -4.34 15.79 18.04
N THR A 109 -5.22 16.07 18.98
CA THR A 109 -5.98 15.04 19.71
C THR A 109 -6.88 14.21 18.78
N VAL A 110 -7.55 14.84 17.82
CA VAL A 110 -8.37 14.12 16.83
C VAL A 110 -7.49 13.26 15.92
N LYS A 111 -6.36 13.78 15.48
CA LYS A 111 -5.39 13.00 14.68
C LYS A 111 -4.87 11.78 15.42
N LEU A 112 -4.48 11.95 16.69
CA LEU A 112 -4.05 10.84 17.55
C LEU A 112 -5.14 9.78 17.70
N PHE A 113 -6.38 10.21 17.92
CA PHE A 113 -7.52 9.31 18.03
C PHE A 113 -7.71 8.49 16.75
N ASN A 114 -7.70 9.13 15.57
CA ASN A 114 -7.88 8.45 14.30
C ASN A 114 -6.75 7.43 14.01
N ILE A 115 -5.49 7.83 14.23
CA ILE A 115 -4.36 6.91 14.04
C ILE A 115 -4.43 5.73 15.00
N LYS A 116 -4.85 5.99 16.24
CA LYS A 116 -5.00 4.93 17.24
C LYS A 116 -6.00 3.87 16.80
N ILE A 117 -7.10 4.24 16.16
CA ILE A 117 -8.07 3.27 15.59
C ILE A 117 -7.36 2.30 14.64
N ALA A 118 -6.52 2.80 13.73
CA ALA A 118 -5.79 1.96 12.78
C ALA A 118 -4.78 1.03 13.47
N LEU A 119 -4.00 1.57 14.42
CA LEU A 119 -3.00 0.78 15.13
C LEU A 119 -3.63 -0.27 16.05
N ASP A 120 -4.71 0.07 16.76
CA ASP A 120 -5.44 -0.86 17.62
C ASP A 120 -6.10 -1.99 16.80
N ALA A 121 -6.60 -1.67 15.60
CA ALA A 121 -7.13 -2.68 14.67
C ALA A 121 -6.03 -3.65 14.21
N LEU A 122 -4.85 -3.15 13.82
CA LEU A 122 -3.70 -3.99 13.48
C LEU A 122 -3.20 -4.82 14.66
N ALA A 123 -3.23 -4.27 15.87
CA ALA A 123 -2.81 -4.99 17.08
C ALA A 123 -3.79 -6.10 17.49
N SER A 124 -5.07 -5.95 17.14
CA SER A 124 -6.15 -6.87 17.51
C SER A 124 -6.36 -7.99 16.48
N ALA A 125 -6.06 -7.74 15.22
CA ALA A 125 -6.28 -8.71 14.16
C ALA A 125 -5.25 -9.86 14.22
N PRO A 126 -5.68 -11.11 13.91
CA PRO A 126 -4.80 -12.27 13.94
C PRO A 126 -3.69 -12.14 12.89
N GLY A 127 -2.45 -12.42 13.28
CA GLY A 127 -1.28 -12.37 12.39
C GLY A 127 -0.67 -10.98 12.17
N THR A 128 -1.34 -9.89 12.57
CA THR A 128 -0.89 -8.52 12.30
C THR A 128 -0.35 -7.78 13.51
N ARG A 129 -0.43 -8.38 14.70
CA ARG A 129 -0.02 -7.76 15.97
C ARG A 129 1.43 -7.25 15.96
N LYS A 130 2.33 -7.94 15.27
CA LYS A 130 3.74 -7.55 15.16
C LYS A 130 3.94 -6.27 14.32
N LEU A 131 3.01 -5.93 13.42
CA LEU A 131 3.15 -4.80 12.49
C LEU A 131 3.17 -3.44 13.22
N ALA A 132 2.36 -3.31 14.28
CA ALA A 132 2.23 -2.06 15.04
C ALA A 132 3.07 -2.05 16.34
N LYS A 133 3.83 -3.12 16.67
CA LYS A 133 4.46 -3.32 17.98
C LYS A 133 5.34 -2.15 18.46
N ASP A 134 6.09 -1.53 17.54
CA ASP A 134 7.09 -0.50 17.87
C ASP A 134 6.68 0.91 17.41
N ILE A 135 5.40 1.08 17.04
CA ILE A 135 4.89 2.32 16.45
C ILE A 135 3.78 2.87 17.32
N ARG A 136 3.95 4.10 17.78
CA ARG A 136 2.94 4.83 18.55
C ARG A 136 2.20 5.82 17.66
N ALA A 137 0.97 6.16 18.04
CA ALA A 137 0.18 7.14 17.31
C ALA A 137 0.87 8.51 17.23
N GLU A 138 1.60 8.89 18.28
CA GLU A 138 2.39 10.10 18.33
C GLU A 138 3.49 10.13 17.25
N ASP A 139 4.13 9.00 17.00
CA ASP A 139 5.21 8.91 16.01
C ASP A 139 4.71 9.32 14.62
N ILE A 140 3.49 8.92 14.26
CA ILE A 140 2.88 9.24 12.96
C ILE A 140 2.37 10.68 12.94
N VAL A 141 1.63 11.12 13.98
CA VAL A 141 1.06 12.48 14.06
C VAL A 141 2.17 13.53 14.04
N ASP A 142 3.25 13.30 14.77
CA ASP A 142 4.36 14.25 14.88
C ASP A 142 5.32 14.15 13.67
N GLY A 143 5.11 13.17 12.79
CA GLY A 143 5.79 13.07 11.50
C GLY A 143 7.17 12.39 11.58
N HIS A 144 7.33 11.40 12.46
CA HIS A 144 8.52 10.54 12.46
C HIS A 144 8.55 9.69 11.18
N ARG A 145 9.31 10.16 10.22
CA ARG A 145 9.36 9.59 8.87
C ARG A 145 9.73 8.10 8.87
N GLU A 146 10.77 7.73 9.61
CA GLU A 146 11.26 6.34 9.66
C GLU A 146 10.19 5.39 10.19
N LYS A 147 9.51 5.75 11.27
CA LYS A 147 8.43 4.95 11.86
C LYS A 147 7.24 4.80 10.92
N THR A 148 6.86 5.88 10.24
CA THR A 148 5.76 5.86 9.26
C THR A 148 6.12 4.98 8.07
N ILE A 149 7.32 5.12 7.51
CA ILE A 149 7.78 4.30 6.39
C ILE A 149 7.90 2.83 6.80
N ALA A 150 8.42 2.54 8.00
CA ALA A 150 8.51 1.17 8.50
C ALA A 150 7.13 0.50 8.62
N LEU A 151 6.11 1.23 9.11
CA LEU A 151 4.73 0.73 9.14
C LEU A 151 4.22 0.43 7.73
N LEU A 152 4.35 1.37 6.81
CA LEU A 152 3.89 1.20 5.43
C LEU A 152 4.58 0.03 4.74
N TRP A 153 5.89 -0.11 4.95
CA TRP A 153 6.65 -1.24 4.41
C TRP A 153 6.13 -2.58 4.96
N LYS A 154 5.90 -2.66 6.27
CA LYS A 154 5.30 -3.85 6.88
C LYS A 154 3.92 -4.18 6.29
N LEU A 155 3.08 -3.16 6.06
CA LEU A 155 1.77 -3.34 5.42
C LEU A 155 1.93 -3.86 3.98
N VAL A 156 2.83 -3.27 3.19
CA VAL A 156 3.09 -3.70 1.82
C VAL A 156 3.67 -5.12 1.79
N SER A 157 4.61 -5.44 2.67
CA SER A 157 5.19 -6.79 2.74
C SER A 157 4.15 -7.85 3.08
N THR A 158 3.23 -7.54 4.02
CA THR A 158 2.24 -8.50 4.49
C THR A 158 1.12 -8.77 3.48
N TRP A 159 0.60 -7.72 2.84
CA TRP A 159 -0.55 -7.87 1.93
C TRP A 159 -0.23 -7.63 0.46
N GLY A 160 0.68 -6.71 0.16
CA GLY A 160 1.01 -6.35 -1.22
C GLY A 160 1.87 -7.40 -1.88
N LEU A 161 3.02 -7.74 -1.28
CA LEU A 161 3.95 -8.71 -1.86
C LEU A 161 3.42 -10.14 -1.78
N ALA A 162 2.76 -10.51 -0.68
CA ALA A 162 2.20 -11.86 -0.51
C ALA A 162 1.14 -12.20 -1.57
N GLY A 163 0.40 -11.21 -2.09
CA GLY A 163 -0.62 -11.42 -3.12
C GLY A 163 -0.15 -11.27 -4.56
N LEU A 164 1.02 -10.66 -4.79
CA LEU A 164 1.56 -10.38 -6.13
C LEU A 164 2.66 -11.35 -6.55
N VAL A 165 3.29 -12.03 -5.60
CA VAL A 165 4.45 -12.89 -5.84
C VAL A 165 4.12 -14.32 -5.43
N ASP A 166 4.31 -15.26 -6.35
CA ASP A 166 4.30 -16.69 -6.01
C ASP A 166 5.65 -17.07 -5.38
N TRP A 167 5.65 -17.19 -4.06
CA TRP A 167 6.86 -17.51 -3.29
C TRP A 167 7.42 -18.89 -3.60
N THR A 168 6.60 -19.82 -4.10
CA THR A 168 7.07 -21.13 -4.53
C THR A 168 7.88 -21.03 -5.83
N GLU A 169 7.45 -20.16 -6.73
CA GLU A 169 8.21 -19.86 -7.95
C GLU A 169 9.50 -19.09 -7.63
N VAL A 170 9.48 -18.17 -6.67
CA VAL A 170 10.72 -17.49 -6.22
C VAL A 170 11.75 -18.48 -5.67
N LYS A 171 11.32 -19.46 -4.88
CA LYS A 171 12.21 -20.52 -4.38
C LYS A 171 12.82 -21.34 -5.51
N LYS A 172 12.02 -21.72 -6.51
CA LYS A 172 12.51 -22.42 -7.71
C LYS A 172 13.49 -21.57 -8.51
N GLU A 173 13.20 -20.29 -8.63
CA GLU A 173 14.05 -19.36 -9.35
C GLU A 173 15.40 -19.15 -8.66
N ILE A 174 15.44 -19.05 -7.33
CA ILE A 174 16.68 -19.00 -6.55
C ILE A 174 17.51 -20.25 -6.84
N GLU A 175 16.89 -21.42 -6.86
CA GLU A 175 17.58 -22.67 -7.15
C GLU A 175 18.12 -22.72 -8.59
N ARG A 176 17.34 -22.24 -9.57
CA ARG A 176 17.78 -22.10 -10.96
C ARG A 176 19.02 -21.19 -11.09
N LEU A 177 18.99 -20.03 -10.39
CA LEU A 177 20.12 -19.10 -10.40
C LEU A 177 21.36 -19.69 -9.72
N ARG A 178 21.20 -20.44 -8.63
CA ARG A 178 22.31 -21.15 -7.95
C ARG A 178 22.95 -22.18 -8.87
N GLN A 179 22.14 -23.00 -9.54
CA GLN A 179 22.64 -23.99 -10.50
C GLN A 179 23.37 -23.29 -11.67
N LYS A 180 22.85 -22.17 -12.15
CA LYS A 180 23.50 -21.36 -13.18
C LYS A 180 24.85 -20.81 -12.69
N ALA A 181 24.91 -20.31 -11.46
CA ALA A 181 26.15 -19.81 -10.85
C ALA A 181 27.20 -20.94 -10.69
N ALA A 182 26.80 -22.12 -10.24
CA ALA A 182 27.66 -23.27 -10.10
C ALA A 182 28.26 -23.74 -11.46
N LEU A 183 27.49 -23.68 -12.55
CA LEU A 183 27.96 -23.97 -13.88
C LEU A 183 29.00 -22.96 -14.41
N HIS A 184 28.88 -21.68 -13.99
CA HIS A 184 29.85 -20.64 -14.38
C HIS A 184 31.12 -20.63 -13.54
N ALA A 185 31.05 -21.10 -12.29
CA ALA A 185 32.20 -21.15 -11.37
C ALA A 185 33.23 -22.25 -11.70
N GLY A 186 32.92 -23.22 -12.59
CA GLY A 186 33.80 -24.26 -13.05
C GLY A 186 34.62 -24.93 -11.93
N HIS A 187 34.22 -26.11 -11.46
CA HIS A 187 34.97 -27.03 -10.58
C HIS A 187 36.04 -26.39 -9.67
N GLY A 188 35.65 -25.58 -8.73
CA GLY A 188 36.49 -25.07 -7.66
C GLY A 188 35.81 -25.38 -6.34
N ASP A 189 36.32 -26.37 -5.63
CA ASP A 189 35.88 -26.77 -4.29
C ASP A 189 35.90 -25.56 -3.33
N ALA A 190 34.87 -25.43 -2.50
CA ALA A 190 34.86 -24.73 -1.22
C ALA A 190 33.88 -23.57 -1.00
N GLU A 191 32.81 -23.38 -1.80
CA GLU A 191 31.90 -22.22 -1.56
C GLU A 191 30.50 -22.55 -0.97
N ASP A 192 30.20 -23.82 -0.66
CA ASP A 192 28.90 -24.18 -0.02
C ASP A 192 28.71 -23.57 1.37
N ASN A 193 29.79 -23.12 2.03
CA ASN A 193 29.71 -22.53 3.37
C ASN A 193 29.40 -21.03 3.38
N ILE A 194 29.68 -20.28 2.30
CA ILE A 194 29.47 -18.82 2.25
C ILE A 194 27.98 -18.50 2.19
N TRP A 195 27.20 -19.34 1.53
CA TRP A 195 25.75 -19.18 1.40
C TRP A 195 24.99 -19.41 2.71
N HIS A 196 25.52 -20.27 3.58
CA HIS A 196 24.92 -20.60 4.86
C HIS A 196 25.15 -19.50 5.91
N ASP A 197 26.30 -18.85 5.86
CA ASP A 197 26.72 -17.83 6.85
C ASP A 197 26.07 -16.46 6.60
N MET A 198 25.75 -16.10 5.34
CA MET A 198 25.03 -14.87 5.01
C MET A 198 23.56 -14.88 5.47
N CYS A 199 22.97 -16.05 5.70
CA CYS A 199 21.58 -16.18 6.16
C CYS A 199 21.43 -16.07 7.69
N ILE A 200 22.52 -16.12 8.48
CA ILE A 200 22.44 -16.30 9.94
C ILE A 200 22.68 -15.02 10.74
N ASN A 201 23.22 -13.97 10.15
CA ASN A 201 23.59 -12.74 10.89
C ASN A 201 22.46 -11.69 11.01
N GLY A 202 21.21 -12.06 10.83
CA GLY A 202 20.05 -11.24 11.14
C GLY A 202 19.34 -11.74 12.38
N ASN A 203 19.67 -11.19 13.55
CA ASN A 203 18.88 -11.33 14.78
C ASN A 203 17.54 -10.58 14.71
N ASP A 204 17.02 -10.35 13.51
CA ASP A 204 15.69 -9.80 13.30
C ASP A 204 14.80 -10.92 12.75
N GLU A 205 13.63 -11.08 13.36
CA GLU A 205 12.52 -11.92 12.84
C GLU A 205 12.06 -11.34 11.48
N SER A 206 12.94 -11.41 10.46
CA SER A 206 12.60 -10.97 9.11
C SER A 206 11.55 -11.92 8.55
N ASP A 207 10.47 -11.36 8.04
CA ASP A 207 9.40 -12.13 7.40
C ASP A 207 9.99 -12.99 6.26
N GLU A 208 9.57 -14.25 6.16
CA GLU A 208 10.01 -15.20 5.13
C GLU A 208 10.08 -14.59 3.70
N PRO A 209 9.10 -13.78 3.26
CA PRO A 209 9.15 -13.06 2.00
C PRO A 209 10.37 -12.15 1.82
N THR A 210 10.75 -11.42 2.84
CA THR A 210 11.91 -10.51 2.79
C THR A 210 13.21 -11.29 2.67
N LEU A 211 13.34 -12.40 3.39
CA LEU A 211 14.49 -13.30 3.29
C LEU A 211 14.62 -13.91 1.88
N LEU A 212 13.52 -14.36 1.30
CA LEU A 212 13.52 -14.92 -0.05
C LEU A 212 13.92 -13.88 -1.10
N LEU A 213 13.43 -12.64 -1.00
CA LEU A 213 13.85 -11.55 -1.89
C LEU A 213 15.33 -11.22 -1.72
N GLN A 214 15.83 -11.23 -0.50
CA GLN A 214 17.25 -10.99 -0.23
C GLN A 214 18.12 -12.12 -0.83
N GLN A 215 17.72 -13.39 -0.65
CA GLN A 215 18.42 -14.53 -1.23
C GLN A 215 18.41 -14.47 -2.76
N TRP A 216 17.27 -14.17 -3.36
CA TRP A 216 17.14 -14.02 -4.81
C TRP A 216 18.06 -12.91 -5.34
N ALA A 217 18.00 -11.71 -4.74
CA ALA A 217 18.83 -10.58 -5.16
C ALA A 217 20.31 -10.86 -4.96
N SER A 218 20.70 -11.48 -3.85
CA SER A 218 22.09 -11.86 -3.55
C SER A 218 22.62 -12.88 -4.55
N THR A 219 21.84 -13.92 -4.86
CA THR A 219 22.24 -14.95 -5.84
C THR A 219 22.41 -14.34 -7.23
N LEU A 220 21.52 -13.45 -7.63
CA LEU A 220 21.61 -12.77 -8.92
C LEU A 220 22.80 -11.80 -8.99
N ALA A 221 23.01 -11.01 -7.95
CA ALA A 221 24.15 -10.10 -7.85
C ALA A 221 25.49 -10.84 -7.92
N HIS A 222 25.61 -11.95 -7.20
CA HIS A 222 26.79 -12.81 -7.24
C HIS A 222 27.03 -13.38 -8.65
N LEU A 223 25.98 -13.86 -9.34
CA LEU A 223 26.08 -14.37 -10.72
C LEU A 223 26.68 -13.34 -11.69
N LYS A 224 26.45 -12.06 -11.41
CA LYS A 224 26.92 -10.93 -12.23
C LYS A 224 28.19 -10.25 -11.66
N GLY A 225 28.74 -10.76 -10.55
CA GLY A 225 29.92 -10.19 -9.89
C GLY A 225 29.69 -8.82 -9.24
N VAL A 226 28.45 -8.53 -8.87
CA VAL A 226 28.07 -7.27 -8.19
C VAL A 226 27.94 -7.52 -6.68
N PRO A 227 28.62 -6.74 -5.82
CA PRO A 227 28.46 -6.90 -4.36
C PRO A 227 27.08 -6.44 -3.90
N LEU A 228 26.45 -7.22 -3.02
CA LEU A 228 25.18 -6.88 -2.37
C LEU A 228 25.34 -6.99 -0.85
N ASP A 229 25.44 -5.84 -0.17
CA ASP A 229 25.56 -5.79 1.29
C ASP A 229 24.18 -5.66 1.97
N ASN A 230 23.24 -4.97 1.31
CA ASN A 230 21.89 -4.76 1.85
C ASN A 230 20.88 -4.43 0.73
N LEU A 231 19.58 -4.53 1.06
CA LEU A 231 18.48 -4.26 0.11
C LEU A 231 18.17 -2.77 -0.11
N SER A 232 18.95 -1.86 0.46
CA SER A 232 18.70 -0.42 0.33
C SER A 232 19.82 0.31 -0.42
N THR A 233 20.99 0.43 0.19
CA THR A 233 22.10 1.22 -0.38
C THR A 233 22.76 0.54 -1.58
N SER A 234 22.80 -0.81 -1.61
CA SER A 234 23.39 -1.55 -2.73
C SER A 234 22.62 -1.41 -4.05
N PHE A 235 21.37 -0.93 -4.00
CA PHE A 235 20.58 -0.66 -5.20
C PHE A 235 20.73 0.78 -5.73
N SER A 236 21.38 1.67 -4.99
CA SER A 236 21.43 3.11 -5.30
C SER A 236 22.21 3.43 -6.57
N ASP A 237 23.22 2.65 -6.94
CA ASP A 237 24.03 2.83 -8.13
C ASP A 237 23.42 2.21 -9.41
N GLY A 238 22.29 1.52 -9.29
CA GLY A 238 21.56 0.90 -10.39
C GLY A 238 22.11 -0.41 -10.92
N LYS A 239 23.32 -0.87 -10.51
CA LYS A 239 23.97 -2.08 -11.07
C LYS A 239 23.18 -3.35 -10.82
N ILE A 240 22.53 -3.45 -9.66
CA ILE A 240 21.67 -4.60 -9.34
C ILE A 240 20.43 -4.60 -10.24
N TYR A 241 19.83 -3.43 -10.49
CA TYR A 241 18.73 -3.31 -11.46
C TYR A 241 19.17 -3.68 -12.88
N GLU A 242 20.37 -3.29 -13.32
CA GLU A 242 20.92 -3.73 -14.59
C GLU A 242 21.05 -5.26 -14.63
N SER A 243 21.54 -5.86 -13.57
CA SER A 243 21.67 -7.31 -13.46
C SER A 243 20.32 -8.04 -13.54
N ILE A 244 19.28 -7.48 -12.92
CA ILE A 244 17.91 -7.99 -12.98
C ILE A 244 17.38 -7.87 -14.42
N VAL A 245 17.52 -6.71 -15.03
CA VAL A 245 17.05 -6.49 -16.40
C VAL A 245 17.78 -7.42 -17.37
N ASP A 246 19.09 -7.56 -17.26
CA ASP A 246 19.90 -8.46 -18.11
C ASP A 246 19.48 -9.92 -18.02
N GLU A 247 19.05 -10.37 -16.84
CA GLU A 247 18.63 -11.76 -16.65
C GLU A 247 17.21 -12.01 -17.19
N TYR A 248 16.28 -11.07 -16.98
CA TYR A 248 14.84 -11.32 -17.19
C TYR A 248 14.24 -10.63 -18.42
N GLU A 249 14.90 -9.63 -18.97
CA GLU A 249 14.40 -8.87 -20.12
C GLU A 249 13.99 -9.75 -21.30
N GLY A 250 14.78 -10.78 -21.60
CA GLY A 250 14.52 -11.71 -22.69
C GLY A 250 13.26 -12.58 -22.52
N TYR A 251 12.70 -12.66 -21.31
CA TYR A 251 11.45 -13.38 -21.02
C TYR A 251 10.20 -12.48 -21.07
N ILE A 252 10.38 -11.17 -20.93
CA ILE A 252 9.27 -10.23 -20.74
C ILE A 252 8.97 -9.44 -22.01
N VAL A 253 10.00 -9.12 -22.80
CA VAL A 253 9.86 -8.30 -24.02
C VAL A 253 10.10 -9.17 -25.25
N ASP A 254 9.07 -9.34 -26.08
CA ASP A 254 9.24 -9.80 -27.45
C ASP A 254 10.05 -8.73 -28.19
N ARG A 255 11.30 -9.05 -28.52
CA ARG A 255 12.28 -8.10 -29.05
C ARG A 255 11.80 -7.50 -30.37
N PRO A 256 11.47 -6.21 -30.45
CA PRO A 256 11.50 -5.50 -31.74
C PRO A 256 12.97 -5.38 -32.17
N GLU A 257 13.24 -5.50 -33.46
CA GLU A 257 14.57 -5.42 -34.08
C GLU A 257 15.36 -4.15 -33.75
N SER A 258 14.71 -3.11 -33.20
CA SER A 258 15.31 -1.82 -32.80
C SER A 258 15.81 -1.78 -31.34
N TYR A 259 15.70 -2.85 -30.58
CA TYR A 259 16.10 -2.86 -29.19
C TYR A 259 17.60 -3.07 -29.04
N SER A 260 18.32 -2.02 -28.65
CA SER A 260 19.76 -2.06 -28.43
C SER A 260 20.08 -2.41 -26.97
N LYS A 261 20.92 -3.43 -26.76
CA LYS A 261 21.49 -3.75 -25.41
C LYS A 261 22.32 -2.59 -24.82
N THR A 262 22.65 -1.60 -25.62
CA THR A 262 23.37 -0.38 -25.21
C THR A 262 22.45 0.74 -24.74
N ALA A 263 21.13 0.49 -24.66
CA ALA A 263 20.19 1.47 -24.14
C ALA A 263 20.42 1.71 -22.64
N SER A 264 20.17 2.94 -22.19
CA SER A 264 20.28 3.27 -20.76
C SER A 264 19.33 2.41 -19.92
N LEU A 265 19.71 2.10 -18.68
CA LEU A 265 18.88 1.34 -17.74
C LEU A 265 17.45 1.91 -17.64
N GLU A 266 17.32 3.23 -17.62
CA GLU A 266 16.04 3.92 -17.59
C GLU A 266 15.17 3.60 -18.82
N SER A 267 15.75 3.59 -20.00
CA SER A 267 15.03 3.25 -21.25
C SER A 267 14.57 1.79 -21.24
N ARG A 268 15.39 0.90 -20.71
CA ARG A 268 15.08 -0.53 -20.60
C ARG A 268 13.96 -0.77 -19.58
N LEU A 269 14.02 -0.11 -18.42
CA LEU A 269 12.97 -0.18 -17.39
C LEU A 269 11.62 0.37 -17.91
N ARG A 270 11.65 1.45 -18.69
CA ARG A 270 10.44 1.98 -19.35
C ARG A 270 9.84 0.99 -20.34
N ALA A 271 10.67 0.31 -21.12
CA ALA A 271 10.23 -0.71 -22.05
C ALA A 271 9.57 -1.90 -21.35
N LEU A 272 9.99 -2.20 -20.12
CA LEU A 272 9.37 -3.21 -19.22
C LEU A 272 8.08 -2.71 -18.55
N GLY A 273 7.61 -1.49 -18.85
CA GLY A 273 6.39 -0.92 -18.28
C GLY A 273 6.58 -0.22 -16.93
N CYS A 274 7.83 -0.04 -16.47
CA CYS A 274 8.10 0.73 -15.25
C CYS A 274 7.79 2.22 -15.50
N SER A 275 7.12 2.88 -14.52
CA SER A 275 6.80 4.29 -14.63
C SER A 275 8.07 5.16 -14.58
N ALA A 276 8.03 6.33 -15.23
CA ALA A 276 9.14 7.27 -15.36
C ALA A 276 9.69 7.89 -14.06
N GLN A 277 9.23 7.43 -12.91
CA GLN A 277 9.61 7.93 -11.57
C GLN A 277 10.80 7.20 -10.93
N PHE A 278 11.49 6.34 -11.66
CA PHE A 278 12.83 5.96 -11.24
C PHE A 278 13.70 7.21 -11.31
N GLY A 279 13.99 7.77 -10.13
CA GLY A 279 14.88 8.91 -10.01
C GLY A 279 16.24 8.62 -10.63
N GLU A 280 16.96 9.66 -10.98
CA GLU A 280 18.33 9.53 -11.48
C GLU A 280 19.12 8.68 -10.46
N PHE A 281 19.58 7.50 -10.92
CA PHE A 281 20.51 6.70 -10.15
C PHE A 281 21.78 7.56 -9.97
N THR A 282 22.11 7.89 -8.74
CA THR A 282 23.34 8.63 -8.41
C THR A 282 24.54 7.76 -8.81
N LYS A 283 25.32 8.28 -9.73
CA LYS A 283 26.58 7.66 -10.18
C LYS A 283 27.63 7.64 -9.07
#